data_8eb80fef6536602f5470ee2901bbc8ba
#
_entry.id   8eb80fef6536602f5470ee2901bbc8ba
#
_cell.length_a   1.000
_cell.length_b   1.000
_cell.length_c   1.000
_cell.angle_alpha   90.00
_cell.angle_beta   90.00
_cell.angle_gamma   90.00
#
_symmetry.space_group_name_H-M   'P 1'
#
loop_
_entity.id
_entity.type
_entity.pdbx_description
1 polymer ?
#
loop_
_entity_poly.entity_id
_entity_poly.type
_entity_poly.pdbx_seq_one_letter_code
_entity_poly.pdbx_strand_id
1 'polypeptide(L)'
;MELVNVLENEHLSMLNHSCAHMMAQAVKRLYPNAKFWVGPVISEGFYYDMDLGDVKLKEEDLAKIEKEMKKIAKDGKRIVREEISKEDALEMFKEDPYKIDLINGFEDGNITIYRQGEFADLCRGPHVETVKMCKNFKLLKHSGAYWKGDANNKMLQRVYGICFDTKEELEAHLEALEEAKKRDHKKLGKEMGLFTISEFAPGMPIFLPDGMILRNILEQYWYQEHTKEGYQFIKTPIMMSKELWELSGHWDHYKDNMYTSMVDDREFAIKPMNCPGALLVYNSTLHSYKDLPLRLGELGQVHRHEASGALNGLFRVRTFTQDDAHLFVTPDQLEEEVKKVLQLVDRIYSVFGLPYEIELSTRPESGYIGSEEIWDASEKALAQACVHAGKEYKVNPGDGAFYGPKLDIHIKDSLGRVWQCGTVQLDMNLPERFECKYVDADGTKKTPIMLHRVVYGSVERFIGILIEHFGGHFPLWLAPRQFVVIPVHHEKHVEYANKVCDALTALGMRATVDSRNEKLGYRVREAQLQKVTYQIVVGDGEQENNTVTIRQSGKKDSVTLSLDEALAKFKAEVDNKTLFGK
;
A
#
# COMPACT_ATOMS: atom_id res chain seq x y z
N MET A 1 4.76 -6.26 17.09
CA MET A 1 5.19 -7.41 16.25
C MET A 1 5.17 -6.93 14.82
N GLU A 2 6.31 -6.94 14.17
CA GLU A 2 6.44 -6.49 12.78
C GLU A 2 6.64 -7.71 11.87
N LEU A 3 6.10 -7.63 10.66
CA LEU A 3 6.39 -8.61 9.60
C LEU A 3 7.81 -8.36 9.10
N VAL A 4 8.57 -9.43 8.94
CA VAL A 4 9.95 -9.36 8.43
C VAL A 4 9.91 -9.39 6.91
N ASN A 5 10.58 -8.45 6.26
CA ASN A 5 10.84 -8.50 4.82
C ASN A 5 12.12 -9.31 4.59
N VAL A 6 11.97 -10.49 4.01
CA VAL A 6 13.09 -11.42 3.80
C VAL A 6 14.15 -10.85 2.85
N LEU A 7 13.75 -10.01 1.89
CA LEU A 7 14.66 -9.45 0.88
C LEU A 7 15.59 -8.35 1.43
N GLU A 8 15.25 -7.76 2.59
CA GLU A 8 16.09 -6.74 3.23
C GLU A 8 17.27 -7.31 4.03
N ASN A 9 17.33 -8.64 4.19
CA ASN A 9 18.39 -9.34 4.90
C ASN A 9 18.99 -10.42 4.00
N GLU A 10 20.23 -10.22 3.53
CA GLU A 10 20.91 -11.15 2.62
C GLU A 10 21.01 -12.59 3.17
N HIS A 11 21.33 -12.74 4.46
CA HIS A 11 21.41 -14.04 5.08
C HIS A 11 20.05 -14.74 5.12
N LEU A 12 18.99 -14.01 5.51
CA LEU A 12 17.64 -14.54 5.57
C LEU A 12 17.12 -14.88 4.18
N SER A 13 17.44 -14.06 3.17
CA SER A 13 17.15 -14.33 1.76
C SER A 13 17.81 -15.63 1.29
N MET A 14 19.10 -15.81 1.58
CA MET A 14 19.85 -17.02 1.25
C MET A 14 19.28 -18.26 1.98
N LEU A 15 18.88 -18.12 3.24
CA LEU A 15 18.26 -19.18 4.03
C LEU A 15 16.91 -19.61 3.42
N ASN A 16 16.06 -18.65 3.06
CA ASN A 16 14.77 -18.90 2.41
C ASN A 16 14.92 -19.52 1.02
N HIS A 17 15.90 -19.08 0.24
CA HIS A 17 16.25 -19.70 -1.04
C HIS A 17 16.63 -21.16 -0.88
N SER A 18 17.45 -21.48 0.10
CA SER A 18 17.84 -22.86 0.40
C SER A 18 16.68 -23.71 0.92
N CYS A 19 15.77 -23.08 1.69
CA CYS A 19 14.55 -23.73 2.16
C CYS A 19 13.58 -24.05 1.00
N ALA A 20 13.52 -23.21 -0.04
CA ALA A 20 12.75 -23.48 -1.26
C ALA A 20 13.26 -24.76 -1.96
N HIS A 21 14.58 -24.93 -2.09
CA HIS A 21 15.18 -26.15 -2.63
C HIS A 21 14.90 -27.37 -1.75
N MET A 22 14.96 -27.22 -0.41
CA MET A 22 14.60 -28.29 0.52
C MET A 22 13.13 -28.72 0.36
N MET A 23 12.23 -27.77 0.14
CA MET A 23 10.82 -28.05 -0.15
C MET A 23 10.67 -28.78 -1.49
N ALA A 24 11.36 -28.36 -2.55
CA ALA A 24 11.34 -29.03 -3.85
C ALA A 24 11.84 -30.48 -3.74
N GLN A 25 12.92 -30.74 -2.98
CA GLN A 25 13.39 -32.08 -2.68
C GLN A 25 12.33 -32.92 -1.95
N ALA A 26 11.66 -32.34 -0.94
CA ALA A 26 10.60 -33.04 -0.20
C ALA A 26 9.41 -33.39 -1.12
N VAL A 27 9.01 -32.47 -1.99
CA VAL A 27 7.97 -32.72 -2.99
C VAL A 27 8.40 -33.80 -3.97
N LYS A 28 9.65 -33.79 -4.47
CA LYS A 28 10.16 -34.81 -5.38
C LYS A 28 10.14 -36.20 -4.76
N ARG A 29 10.44 -36.32 -3.45
CA ARG A 29 10.36 -37.61 -2.72
C ARG A 29 8.93 -38.11 -2.60
N LEU A 30 7.96 -37.23 -2.33
CA LEU A 30 6.56 -37.58 -2.16
C LEU A 30 5.83 -37.78 -3.51
N TYR A 31 6.24 -37.04 -4.53
CA TYR A 31 5.68 -37.04 -5.87
C TYR A 31 6.82 -37.23 -6.89
N PRO A 32 7.27 -38.45 -7.18
CA PRO A 32 8.44 -38.72 -8.03
C PRO A 32 8.34 -38.13 -9.45
N ASN A 33 7.12 -37.99 -9.98
CA ASN A 33 6.86 -37.43 -11.30
C ASN A 33 6.74 -35.89 -11.32
N ALA A 34 6.93 -35.23 -10.17
CA ALA A 34 6.88 -33.75 -10.09
C ALA A 34 7.92 -33.11 -11.00
N LYS A 35 7.51 -32.05 -11.70
CA LYS A 35 8.36 -31.17 -12.51
C LYS A 35 8.43 -29.81 -11.85
N PHE A 36 9.53 -29.10 -12.02
CA PHE A 36 9.81 -27.88 -11.27
C PHE A 36 10.16 -26.74 -12.21
N TRP A 37 9.51 -25.59 -12.00
CA TRP A 37 9.86 -24.39 -12.76
C TRP A 37 10.88 -23.54 -11.99
N VAL A 38 10.41 -22.62 -11.13
CA VAL A 38 11.27 -21.70 -10.37
C VAL A 38 10.84 -21.58 -8.92
N GLY A 39 11.81 -21.30 -8.04
CA GLY A 39 11.59 -21.13 -6.60
C GLY A 39 12.25 -19.87 -6.04
N PRO A 40 11.80 -18.65 -6.40
CA PRO A 40 12.40 -17.42 -5.93
C PRO A 40 12.08 -17.11 -4.48
N VAL A 41 12.93 -16.29 -3.87
CA VAL A 41 12.66 -15.61 -2.61
C VAL A 41 11.82 -14.36 -2.91
N ILE A 42 10.89 -14.08 -2.02
CA ILE A 42 10.04 -12.90 -2.03
C ILE A 42 10.08 -12.22 -0.66
N SER A 43 9.55 -11.02 -0.55
CA SER A 43 9.49 -10.27 0.73
C SER A 43 8.87 -11.07 1.86
N GLU A 44 7.90 -11.94 1.56
CA GLU A 44 7.11 -12.72 2.52
C GLU A 44 7.67 -14.14 2.75
N GLY A 45 8.87 -14.45 2.26
CA GLY A 45 9.50 -15.76 2.35
C GLY A 45 9.96 -16.29 0.99
N PHE A 46 9.47 -17.46 0.59
CA PHE A 46 9.75 -18.07 -0.71
C PHE A 46 8.51 -18.76 -1.27
N TYR A 47 8.54 -19.06 -2.56
CA TYR A 47 7.62 -20.03 -3.15
C TYR A 47 8.35 -20.96 -4.12
N TYR A 48 7.67 -22.00 -4.55
CA TYR A 48 8.12 -22.84 -5.66
C TYR A 48 6.94 -23.22 -6.55
N ASP A 49 7.12 -23.07 -7.87
CA ASP A 49 6.15 -23.45 -8.90
C ASP A 49 6.46 -24.86 -9.41
N MET A 50 5.47 -25.74 -9.37
CA MET A 50 5.65 -27.15 -9.70
C MET A 50 4.43 -27.73 -10.46
N ASP A 51 4.71 -28.66 -11.34
CA ASP A 51 3.72 -29.47 -12.02
C ASP A 51 3.67 -30.86 -11.38
N LEU A 52 2.55 -31.21 -10.79
CA LEU A 52 2.33 -32.51 -10.13
C LEU A 52 1.46 -33.44 -11.00
N GLY A 53 1.30 -33.15 -12.31
CA GLY A 53 0.41 -33.88 -13.19
C GLY A 53 -1.06 -33.71 -12.78
N ASP A 54 -1.74 -34.82 -12.54
CA ASP A 54 -3.15 -34.84 -12.13
C ASP A 54 -3.37 -34.60 -10.63
N VAL A 55 -2.30 -34.58 -9.84
CA VAL A 55 -2.39 -34.36 -8.40
C VAL A 55 -2.63 -32.89 -8.11
N LYS A 56 -3.69 -32.58 -7.37
CA LYS A 56 -3.98 -31.24 -6.83
C LYS A 56 -3.70 -31.22 -5.33
N LEU A 57 -2.79 -30.37 -4.91
CA LEU A 57 -2.48 -30.18 -3.50
C LEU A 57 -3.69 -29.67 -2.72
N LYS A 58 -3.83 -30.16 -1.50
CA LYS A 58 -4.77 -29.69 -0.49
C LYS A 58 -3.99 -29.19 0.71
N GLU A 59 -4.66 -28.48 1.60
CA GLU A 59 -4.03 -27.91 2.80
C GLU A 59 -3.37 -29.00 3.68
N GLU A 60 -3.98 -30.19 3.77
CA GLU A 60 -3.43 -31.36 4.48
C GLU A 60 -2.13 -31.89 3.87
N ASP A 61 -1.86 -31.65 2.59
CA ASP A 61 -0.63 -32.09 1.93
C ASP A 61 0.57 -31.23 2.33
N LEU A 62 0.36 -29.96 2.69
CA LEU A 62 1.41 -29.10 3.23
C LEU A 62 2.04 -29.71 4.48
N ALA A 63 1.23 -30.30 5.38
CA ALA A 63 1.73 -30.96 6.57
C ALA A 63 2.58 -32.23 6.24
N LYS A 64 2.24 -32.95 5.15
CA LYS A 64 3.03 -34.10 4.67
C LYS A 64 4.38 -33.64 4.12
N ILE A 65 4.38 -32.56 3.32
CA ILE A 65 5.59 -31.95 2.77
C ILE A 65 6.48 -31.46 3.92
N GLU A 66 5.94 -30.72 4.90
CA GLU A 66 6.69 -30.27 6.09
C GLU A 66 7.34 -31.43 6.85
N LYS A 67 6.62 -32.55 6.99
CA LYS A 67 7.18 -33.75 7.66
C LYS A 67 8.37 -34.30 6.91
N GLU A 68 8.33 -34.30 5.58
CA GLU A 68 9.46 -34.76 4.77
C GLU A 68 10.62 -33.76 4.80
N MET A 69 10.33 -32.44 4.72
CA MET A 69 11.34 -31.39 4.88
C MET A 69 12.08 -31.51 6.22
N LYS A 70 11.38 -31.81 7.32
CA LYS A 70 12.00 -32.02 8.63
C LYS A 70 12.98 -33.21 8.64
N LYS A 71 12.73 -34.28 7.88
CA LYS A 71 13.67 -35.38 7.72
C LYS A 71 14.90 -34.93 6.95
N ILE A 72 14.72 -34.22 5.83
CA ILE A 72 15.80 -33.67 5.00
C ILE A 72 16.70 -32.74 5.83
N ALA A 73 16.11 -31.82 6.59
CA ALA A 73 16.85 -30.91 7.47
C ALA A 73 17.65 -31.70 8.55
N LYS A 74 17.09 -32.79 9.10
CA LYS A 74 17.78 -33.66 10.07
C LYS A 74 18.95 -34.40 9.44
N ASP A 75 18.82 -34.83 8.19
CA ASP A 75 19.90 -35.50 7.44
C ASP A 75 21.09 -34.56 7.21
N GLY A 76 20.87 -33.26 7.16
CA GLY A 76 21.88 -32.23 7.21
C GLY A 76 22.87 -32.24 6.05
N LYS A 77 22.46 -32.67 4.86
CA LYS A 77 23.32 -32.70 3.67
C LYS A 77 23.85 -31.32 3.31
N ARG A 78 25.08 -31.27 2.79
CA ARG A 78 25.65 -30.04 2.23
C ARG A 78 24.93 -29.64 0.94
N ILE A 79 24.86 -28.35 0.70
CA ILE A 79 24.42 -27.79 -0.57
C ILE A 79 25.67 -27.40 -1.34
N VAL A 80 25.89 -28.07 -2.47
CA VAL A 80 27.12 -27.95 -3.26
C VAL A 80 26.81 -27.30 -4.59
N ARG A 81 27.57 -26.24 -4.91
CA ARG A 81 27.52 -25.56 -6.21
C ARG A 81 28.35 -26.38 -7.22
N GLU A 82 27.79 -26.67 -8.35
CA GLU A 82 28.44 -27.34 -9.47
C GLU A 82 28.24 -26.49 -10.75
N GLU A 83 29.25 -26.49 -11.62
CA GLU A 83 29.14 -25.94 -12.97
C GLU A 83 29.20 -27.08 -13.97
N ILE A 84 28.23 -27.15 -14.86
CA ILE A 84 28.10 -28.19 -15.87
C ILE A 84 27.90 -27.57 -17.25
N SER A 85 28.22 -28.32 -18.30
CA SER A 85 27.95 -27.86 -19.66
C SER A 85 26.44 -27.75 -19.95
N LYS A 86 26.07 -26.99 -20.97
CA LYS A 86 24.65 -26.89 -21.40
C LYS A 86 24.11 -28.24 -21.85
N GLU A 87 24.94 -29.05 -22.52
CA GLU A 87 24.60 -30.42 -22.96
C GLU A 87 24.32 -31.34 -21.75
N ASP A 88 25.19 -31.29 -20.74
CA ASP A 88 25.00 -32.09 -19.52
C ASP A 88 23.76 -31.66 -18.74
N ALA A 89 23.48 -30.34 -18.71
CA ALA A 89 22.26 -29.81 -18.09
C ALA A 89 21.00 -30.29 -18.82
N LEU A 90 20.99 -30.24 -20.17
CA LEU A 90 19.87 -30.75 -20.97
C LEU A 90 19.65 -32.24 -20.75
N GLU A 91 20.69 -33.04 -20.66
CA GLU A 91 20.56 -34.49 -20.38
C GLU A 91 20.10 -34.75 -18.95
N MET A 92 20.61 -33.99 -17.96
CA MET A 92 20.21 -34.12 -16.55
C MET A 92 18.72 -33.82 -16.34
N PHE A 93 18.19 -32.78 -17.00
CA PHE A 93 16.82 -32.32 -16.83
C PHE A 93 15.88 -32.73 -17.99
N LYS A 94 16.28 -33.67 -18.84
CA LYS A 94 15.55 -34.07 -20.06
C LYS A 94 14.06 -34.43 -19.84
N GLU A 95 13.71 -34.89 -18.66
CA GLU A 95 12.33 -35.23 -18.30
C GLU A 95 11.53 -34.05 -17.77
N ASP A 96 12.15 -32.88 -17.55
CA ASP A 96 11.50 -31.69 -17.00
C ASP A 96 11.41 -30.58 -18.06
N PRO A 97 10.25 -30.42 -18.73
CA PRO A 97 10.11 -29.46 -19.81
C PRO A 97 10.30 -28.01 -19.35
N TYR A 98 10.03 -27.70 -18.08
CA TYR A 98 10.20 -26.36 -17.54
C TYR A 98 11.68 -26.02 -17.34
N LYS A 99 12.51 -27.00 -16.93
CA LYS A 99 13.97 -26.83 -16.83
C LYS A 99 14.60 -26.75 -18.23
N ILE A 100 14.15 -27.57 -19.18
CA ILE A 100 14.62 -27.50 -20.57
C ILE A 100 14.33 -26.11 -21.18
N ASP A 101 13.15 -25.55 -20.97
CA ASP A 101 12.81 -24.22 -21.43
C ASP A 101 13.74 -23.14 -20.83
N LEU A 102 14.04 -23.23 -19.53
CA LEU A 102 14.99 -22.31 -18.86
C LEU A 102 16.41 -22.44 -19.44
N ILE A 103 16.91 -23.69 -19.60
CA ILE A 103 18.26 -23.96 -20.14
C ILE A 103 18.39 -23.42 -21.56
N ASN A 104 17.38 -23.60 -22.40
CA ASN A 104 17.39 -23.09 -23.78
C ASN A 104 17.43 -21.57 -23.86
N GLY A 105 16.92 -20.88 -22.84
CA GLY A 105 16.98 -19.41 -22.74
C GLY A 105 18.34 -18.86 -22.26
N PHE A 106 19.27 -19.70 -21.83
CA PHE A 106 20.62 -19.26 -21.44
C PHE A 106 21.56 -19.20 -22.64
N GLU A 107 22.50 -18.24 -22.57
CA GLU A 107 23.61 -18.19 -23.52
C GLU A 107 24.48 -19.47 -23.43
N ASP A 108 25.24 -19.75 -24.47
CA ASP A 108 26.14 -20.89 -24.47
C ASP A 108 27.25 -20.70 -23.42
N GLY A 109 27.50 -21.74 -22.63
CA GLY A 109 28.49 -21.71 -21.55
C GLY A 109 28.15 -22.69 -20.43
N ASN A 110 28.85 -22.52 -19.31
CA ASN A 110 28.60 -23.32 -18.12
C ASN A 110 27.35 -22.87 -17.38
N ILE A 111 26.53 -23.84 -17.03
CA ILE A 111 25.30 -23.66 -16.26
C ILE A 111 25.55 -24.03 -14.80
N THR A 112 25.09 -23.20 -13.89
CA THR A 112 25.23 -23.45 -12.46
C THR A 112 24.02 -24.24 -11.95
N ILE A 113 24.33 -25.33 -11.24
CA ILE A 113 23.37 -26.12 -10.48
C ILE A 113 23.78 -26.19 -9.01
N TYR A 114 22.81 -26.46 -8.15
CA TYR A 114 23.06 -26.76 -6.75
C TYR A 114 22.51 -28.12 -6.41
N ARG A 115 23.38 -28.94 -5.78
CA ARG A 115 23.06 -30.31 -5.38
C ARG A 115 22.97 -30.44 -3.87
N GLN A 116 21.91 -31.08 -3.39
CA GLN A 116 21.71 -31.42 -1.99
C GLN A 116 21.26 -32.90 -1.88
N GLY A 117 22.19 -33.78 -1.51
CA GLY A 117 21.92 -35.21 -1.52
C GLY A 117 21.58 -35.74 -2.92
N GLU A 118 20.40 -36.34 -3.07
CA GLU A 118 19.90 -36.87 -4.33
C GLU A 118 19.19 -35.82 -5.23
N PHE A 119 18.94 -34.62 -4.70
CA PHE A 119 18.25 -33.55 -5.42
C PHE A 119 19.25 -32.57 -6.02
N ALA A 120 19.03 -32.18 -7.26
CA ALA A 120 19.77 -31.13 -7.93
C ALA A 120 18.81 -30.20 -8.65
N ASP A 121 19.14 -28.92 -8.69
CA ASP A 121 18.32 -27.89 -9.34
C ASP A 121 19.18 -26.83 -10.04
N LEU A 122 18.61 -26.23 -11.12
CA LEU A 122 19.18 -25.07 -11.78
C LEU A 122 19.07 -23.85 -10.88
N CYS A 123 20.20 -23.23 -10.54
CA CYS A 123 20.18 -22.10 -9.64
C CYS A 123 21.45 -21.26 -9.74
N ARG A 124 21.30 -19.94 -9.59
CA ARG A 124 22.43 -19.01 -9.51
C ARG A 124 23.01 -18.88 -8.10
N GLY A 125 22.24 -19.30 -7.08
CA GLY A 125 22.59 -19.10 -5.67
C GLY A 125 22.42 -17.65 -5.22
N PRO A 126 22.99 -17.25 -4.06
CA PRO A 126 23.71 -18.11 -3.12
C PRO A 126 22.80 -19.03 -2.28
N HIS A 127 23.42 -20.01 -1.61
CA HIS A 127 22.76 -20.93 -0.67
C HIS A 127 23.53 -21.04 0.63
N VAL A 128 22.86 -21.46 1.70
CA VAL A 128 23.51 -21.84 2.97
C VAL A 128 24.33 -23.12 2.81
N GLU A 129 25.29 -23.34 3.70
CA GLU A 129 26.22 -24.45 3.60
C GLU A 129 25.54 -25.83 3.68
N THR A 130 24.50 -25.96 4.52
CA THR A 130 23.80 -27.23 4.75
C THR A 130 22.30 -27.02 4.93
N VAL A 131 21.48 -27.98 4.47
CA VAL A 131 20.03 -27.97 4.69
C VAL A 131 19.61 -28.00 6.17
N LYS A 132 20.55 -28.37 7.10
CA LYS A 132 20.32 -28.33 8.53
C LYS A 132 20.00 -26.91 9.05
N MET A 133 20.51 -25.90 8.39
CA MET A 133 20.22 -24.49 8.74
C MET A 133 18.75 -24.16 8.51
N CYS A 134 18.08 -24.78 7.54
CA CYS A 134 16.68 -24.56 7.19
C CYS A 134 15.69 -25.31 8.12
N LYS A 135 16.02 -25.57 9.37
CA LYS A 135 15.19 -26.39 10.29
C LYS A 135 13.94 -25.69 10.83
N ASN A 136 13.96 -24.35 10.91
CA ASN A 136 12.88 -23.56 11.47
C ASN A 136 12.07 -22.91 10.32
N PHE A 137 11.17 -23.66 9.76
CA PHE A 137 10.36 -23.26 8.61
C PHE A 137 8.88 -23.55 8.83
N LYS A 138 8.05 -22.90 8.01
CA LYS A 138 6.61 -23.13 7.90
C LYS A 138 6.17 -23.00 6.45
N LEU A 139 5.35 -23.95 5.96
CA LEU A 139 4.62 -23.79 4.73
C LEU A 139 3.32 -23.02 5.02
N LEU A 140 3.07 -21.96 4.27
CA LEU A 140 2.02 -20.99 4.60
C LEU A 140 0.70 -21.25 3.87
N LYS A 141 0.80 -21.50 2.56
CA LYS A 141 -0.37 -21.69 1.68
C LYS A 141 0.05 -22.33 0.36
N HIS A 142 -0.93 -22.78 -0.41
CA HIS A 142 -0.75 -23.13 -1.81
C HIS A 142 -1.74 -22.37 -2.71
N SER A 143 -1.41 -22.22 -3.99
CA SER A 143 -2.26 -21.60 -5.01
C SER A 143 -1.95 -22.16 -6.39
N GLY A 144 -2.79 -21.88 -7.37
CA GLY A 144 -2.46 -22.02 -8.78
C GLY A 144 -1.62 -20.84 -9.27
N ALA A 145 -0.74 -21.08 -10.24
CA ALA A 145 0.01 -20.05 -10.94
C ALA A 145 0.18 -20.48 -12.41
N TYR A 146 -0.14 -19.60 -13.37
CA TYR A 146 0.10 -19.93 -14.78
C TYR A 146 1.59 -19.88 -15.08
N TRP A 147 2.06 -20.87 -15.83
CA TRP A 147 3.44 -20.88 -16.30
C TRP A 147 3.77 -19.62 -17.09
N LYS A 148 4.89 -18.97 -16.77
CA LYS A 148 5.32 -17.67 -17.32
C LYS A 148 4.30 -16.53 -17.15
N GLY A 149 3.34 -16.70 -16.24
CA GLY A 149 2.30 -15.68 -16.00
C GLY A 149 1.24 -15.55 -17.08
N ASP A 150 1.25 -16.40 -18.10
CA ASP A 150 0.31 -16.38 -19.22
C ASP A 150 -0.86 -17.35 -18.94
N ALA A 151 -2.08 -16.82 -18.94
CA ALA A 151 -3.31 -17.59 -18.69
C ALA A 151 -3.60 -18.67 -19.76
N ASN A 152 -2.96 -18.59 -20.91
CA ASN A 152 -3.05 -19.62 -21.96
C ASN A 152 -2.12 -20.81 -21.69
N ASN A 153 -1.15 -20.67 -20.81
CA ASN A 153 -0.23 -21.73 -20.45
C ASN A 153 -0.79 -22.63 -19.32
N LYS A 154 -0.12 -23.76 -19.12
CA LYS A 154 -0.50 -24.72 -18.07
C LYS A 154 -0.47 -24.06 -16.69
N MET A 155 -1.51 -24.34 -15.90
CA MET A 155 -1.56 -23.94 -14.51
C MET A 155 -0.68 -24.86 -13.67
N LEU A 156 0.36 -24.31 -13.04
CA LEU A 156 1.23 -24.95 -12.07
C LEU A 156 0.66 -24.80 -10.67
N GLN A 157 1.17 -25.58 -9.74
CA GLN A 157 0.88 -25.43 -8.32
C GLN A 157 2.03 -24.73 -7.64
N ARG A 158 1.71 -23.67 -6.89
CA ARG A 158 2.65 -22.83 -6.15
C ARG A 158 2.46 -23.08 -4.67
N VAL A 159 3.54 -23.42 -3.97
CA VAL A 159 3.56 -23.53 -2.51
C VAL A 159 4.44 -22.43 -1.93
N TYR A 160 3.92 -21.74 -0.92
CA TYR A 160 4.61 -20.67 -0.21
C TYR A 160 5.13 -21.17 1.13
N GLY A 161 6.31 -20.70 1.51
CA GLY A 161 6.90 -20.99 2.80
C GLY A 161 7.78 -19.86 3.30
N ILE A 162 8.21 -19.99 4.56
CA ILE A 162 9.15 -19.08 5.20
C ILE A 162 10.08 -19.85 6.13
N CYS A 163 11.30 -19.37 6.29
CA CYS A 163 12.32 -19.96 7.14
C CYS A 163 13.07 -18.88 7.92
N PHE A 164 13.39 -19.16 9.20
CA PHE A 164 14.17 -18.31 10.08
C PHE A 164 15.31 -19.11 10.73
N ASP A 165 16.31 -18.39 11.27
CA ASP A 165 17.43 -19.01 11.98
C ASP A 165 16.99 -19.67 13.29
N THR A 166 16.06 -19.02 14.01
CA THR A 166 15.55 -19.48 15.29
C THR A 166 14.06 -19.82 15.24
N LYS A 167 13.64 -20.66 16.18
CA LYS A 167 12.22 -21.02 16.33
C LYS A 167 11.41 -19.83 16.84
N GLU A 168 12.00 -19.04 17.70
CA GLU A 168 11.41 -17.85 18.31
C GLU A 168 11.08 -16.80 17.25
N GLU A 169 11.98 -16.54 16.29
CA GLU A 169 11.74 -15.64 15.17
C GLU A 169 10.62 -16.14 14.26
N LEU A 170 10.60 -17.44 13.96
CA LEU A 170 9.51 -18.02 13.18
C LEU A 170 8.16 -17.88 13.89
N GLU A 171 8.08 -18.19 15.18
CA GLU A 171 6.85 -18.07 15.97
C GLU A 171 6.37 -16.62 16.03
N ALA A 172 7.27 -15.66 16.28
CA ALA A 172 6.93 -14.24 16.29
C ALA A 172 6.41 -13.76 14.93
N HIS A 173 7.01 -14.20 13.82
CA HIS A 173 6.55 -13.86 12.48
C HIS A 173 5.18 -14.48 12.17
N LEU A 174 4.93 -15.73 12.57
CA LEU A 174 3.64 -16.39 12.38
C LEU A 174 2.53 -15.70 13.19
N GLU A 175 2.82 -15.25 14.41
CA GLU A 175 1.89 -14.44 15.19
C GLU A 175 1.59 -13.08 14.51
N ALA A 176 2.61 -12.42 13.95
CA ALA A 176 2.42 -11.19 13.18
C ALA A 176 1.56 -11.41 11.92
N LEU A 177 1.73 -12.54 11.21
CA LEU A 177 0.87 -12.91 10.08
C LEU A 177 -0.58 -13.14 10.49
N GLU A 178 -0.83 -13.80 11.62
CA GLU A 178 -2.19 -13.99 12.12
C GLU A 178 -2.83 -12.66 12.56
N GLU A 179 -2.04 -11.76 13.15
CA GLU A 179 -2.51 -10.42 13.47
C GLU A 179 -2.83 -9.61 12.21
N ALA A 180 -1.99 -9.70 11.17
CA ALA A 180 -2.24 -9.07 9.88
C ALA A 180 -3.57 -9.55 9.25
N LYS A 181 -3.85 -10.85 9.30
CA LYS A 181 -5.13 -11.40 8.82
C LYS A 181 -6.35 -10.86 9.58
N LYS A 182 -6.22 -10.63 10.89
CA LYS A 182 -7.30 -10.03 11.69
C LYS A 182 -7.54 -8.57 11.30
N ARG A 183 -6.51 -7.87 10.86
CA ARG A 183 -6.55 -6.45 10.48
C ARG A 183 -6.87 -6.22 9.01
N ASP A 184 -7.03 -7.28 8.18
CA ASP A 184 -7.32 -7.16 6.75
C ASP A 184 -8.46 -6.15 6.49
N HIS A 185 -8.17 -5.10 5.72
CA HIS A 185 -9.08 -3.99 5.45
C HIS A 185 -10.36 -4.43 4.74
N LYS A 186 -10.33 -5.52 3.96
CA LYS A 186 -11.53 -6.08 3.28
C LYS A 186 -12.48 -6.67 4.31
N LYS A 187 -11.93 -7.38 5.31
CA LYS A 187 -12.69 -7.95 6.40
C LYS A 187 -13.24 -6.86 7.32
N LEU A 188 -12.36 -6.01 7.85
CA LEU A 188 -12.76 -4.93 8.75
C LEU A 188 -13.67 -3.92 8.07
N GLY A 189 -13.39 -3.56 6.81
CA GLY A 189 -14.22 -2.65 6.04
C GLY A 189 -15.65 -3.15 5.85
N LYS A 190 -15.83 -4.46 5.62
CA LYS A 190 -17.14 -5.10 5.57
C LYS A 190 -17.83 -5.12 6.93
N GLU A 191 -17.12 -5.54 7.99
CA GLU A 191 -17.65 -5.62 9.36
C GLU A 191 -18.08 -4.24 9.90
N MET A 192 -17.33 -3.20 9.56
CA MET A 192 -17.59 -1.82 9.95
C MET A 192 -18.55 -1.07 9.01
N GLY A 193 -18.94 -1.67 7.88
CA GLY A 193 -19.80 -1.00 6.90
C GLY A 193 -19.16 0.18 6.20
N LEU A 194 -17.85 0.10 5.88
CA LEU A 194 -17.12 1.22 5.26
C LEU A 194 -17.21 1.24 3.75
N PHE A 195 -17.09 0.08 3.09
CA PHE A 195 -17.15 -0.01 1.64
C PHE A 195 -17.56 -1.41 1.17
N THR A 196 -17.93 -1.48 -0.10
CA THR A 196 -18.20 -2.73 -0.81
C THR A 196 -17.69 -2.66 -2.25
N ILE A 197 -17.56 -3.80 -2.91
CA ILE A 197 -17.23 -3.91 -4.33
C ILE A 197 -18.34 -4.74 -4.99
N SER A 198 -18.93 -4.21 -6.05
CA SER A 198 -20.00 -4.87 -6.81
C SER A 198 -19.46 -5.61 -8.03
N GLU A 199 -20.13 -6.67 -8.45
CA GLU A 199 -19.88 -7.34 -9.73
C GLU A 199 -20.14 -6.44 -10.94
N PHE A 200 -21.00 -5.43 -10.79
CA PHE A 200 -21.27 -4.42 -11.84
C PHE A 200 -20.16 -3.37 -11.96
N ALA A 201 -19.27 -3.26 -10.97
CA ALA A 201 -18.16 -2.33 -10.94
C ALA A 201 -16.88 -3.02 -10.39
N PRO A 202 -16.34 -4.02 -11.09
CA PRO A 202 -15.23 -4.82 -10.59
C PRO A 202 -13.96 -3.97 -10.42
N GLY A 203 -13.42 -3.96 -9.19
CA GLY A 203 -12.25 -3.15 -8.83
C GLY A 203 -12.55 -1.67 -8.60
N MET A 204 -13.82 -1.28 -8.54
CA MET A 204 -14.26 0.09 -8.24
C MET A 204 -15.01 0.09 -6.91
N PRO A 205 -14.43 0.62 -5.81
CA PRO A 205 -15.05 0.57 -4.51
C PRO A 205 -16.26 1.51 -4.40
N ILE A 206 -17.31 1.03 -3.73
CA ILE A 206 -18.47 1.81 -3.36
C ILE A 206 -18.37 2.10 -1.87
N PHE A 207 -18.21 3.37 -1.49
CA PHE A 207 -18.19 3.78 -0.10
C PHE A 207 -19.61 3.78 0.50
N LEU A 208 -19.74 3.19 1.67
CA LEU A 208 -20.97 3.18 2.45
C LEU A 208 -21.00 4.39 3.41
N PRO A 209 -22.10 4.69 4.10
CA PRO A 209 -22.22 5.91 4.92
C PRO A 209 -21.07 6.13 5.90
N ASP A 210 -20.68 5.12 6.68
CA ASP A 210 -19.56 5.24 7.63
C ASP A 210 -18.21 5.41 6.91
N GLY A 211 -18.04 4.77 5.78
CA GLY A 211 -16.86 4.96 4.93
C GLY A 211 -16.77 6.37 4.36
N MET A 212 -17.92 6.97 4.00
CA MET A 212 -17.96 8.36 3.55
C MET A 212 -17.65 9.35 4.67
N ILE A 213 -18.02 9.04 5.92
CA ILE A 213 -17.61 9.88 7.05
C ILE A 213 -16.08 9.89 7.18
N LEU A 214 -15.45 8.71 7.16
CA LEU A 214 -13.99 8.59 7.22
C LEU A 214 -13.31 9.32 6.06
N ARG A 215 -13.81 9.11 4.84
CA ARG A 215 -13.32 9.76 3.62
C ARG A 215 -13.41 11.28 3.72
N ASN A 216 -14.57 11.81 4.09
CA ASN A 216 -14.79 13.25 4.21
C ASN A 216 -13.86 13.90 5.26
N ILE A 217 -13.58 13.21 6.38
CA ILE A 217 -12.62 13.70 7.39
C ILE A 217 -11.22 13.83 6.78
N LEU A 218 -10.76 12.84 6.02
CA LEU A 218 -9.46 12.86 5.35
C LEU A 218 -9.37 13.95 4.28
N GLU A 219 -10.42 14.08 3.45
CA GLU A 219 -10.49 15.11 2.41
C GLU A 219 -10.53 16.52 3.02
N GLN A 220 -11.32 16.75 4.08
CA GLN A 220 -11.36 18.02 4.80
C GLN A 220 -10.01 18.36 5.45
N TYR A 221 -9.34 17.37 6.06
CA TYR A 221 -8.01 17.57 6.63
C TYR A 221 -6.99 17.94 5.54
N TRP A 222 -7.06 17.29 4.39
CA TRP A 222 -6.25 17.63 3.23
C TRP A 222 -6.48 19.09 2.77
N TYR A 223 -7.72 19.50 2.59
CA TYR A 223 -8.05 20.89 2.23
C TYR A 223 -7.51 21.89 3.26
N GLN A 224 -7.66 21.60 4.56
CA GLN A 224 -7.20 22.48 5.63
C GLN A 224 -5.68 22.67 5.60
N GLU A 225 -4.91 21.60 5.49
CA GLU A 225 -3.44 21.68 5.48
C GLU A 225 -2.91 22.36 4.21
N HIS A 226 -3.53 22.09 3.07
CA HIS A 226 -3.13 22.70 1.81
C HIS A 226 -3.51 24.19 1.70
N THR A 227 -4.65 24.58 2.26
CA THR A 227 -5.04 26.01 2.34
C THR A 227 -4.03 26.81 3.13
N LYS A 228 -3.48 26.28 4.23
CA LYS A 228 -2.43 26.95 5.02
C LYS A 228 -1.15 27.20 4.21
N GLU A 229 -0.86 26.33 3.24
CA GLU A 229 0.31 26.42 2.36
C GLU A 229 0.02 27.24 1.08
N GLY A 230 -1.15 27.85 0.96
CA GLY A 230 -1.52 28.70 -0.18
C GLY A 230 -1.83 27.94 -1.47
N TYR A 231 -2.28 26.70 -1.39
CA TYR A 231 -2.77 25.96 -2.55
C TYR A 231 -4.11 26.51 -3.03
N GLN A 232 -4.26 26.58 -4.34
CA GLN A 232 -5.51 26.90 -5.04
C GLN A 232 -6.13 25.61 -5.55
N PHE A 233 -7.44 25.42 -5.32
CA PHE A 233 -8.09 24.16 -5.68
C PHE A 233 -8.78 24.26 -7.02
N ILE A 234 -8.60 23.24 -7.84
CA ILE A 234 -9.19 23.11 -9.16
C ILE A 234 -10.03 21.85 -9.27
N LYS A 235 -10.83 21.75 -10.32
CA LYS A 235 -11.54 20.53 -10.69
C LYS A 235 -11.52 20.38 -12.20
N THR A 236 -10.94 19.26 -12.68
CA THR A 236 -10.86 18.97 -14.11
C THR A 236 -11.87 17.90 -14.52
N PRO A 237 -12.34 17.91 -15.79
CA PRO A 237 -13.28 16.90 -16.29
C PRO A 237 -12.71 15.48 -16.18
N ILE A 238 -13.59 14.51 -15.95
CA ILE A 238 -13.19 13.08 -15.90
C ILE A 238 -12.91 12.54 -17.31
N MET A 239 -13.69 12.98 -18.30
CA MET A 239 -13.56 12.54 -19.69
C MET A 239 -13.06 13.70 -20.54
N MET A 240 -12.00 13.47 -21.30
CA MET A 240 -11.38 14.46 -22.19
C MET A 240 -11.00 13.81 -23.52
N SER A 241 -10.87 14.61 -24.56
CA SER A 241 -10.63 14.11 -25.91
C SER A 241 -9.24 13.51 -26.07
N LYS A 242 -9.11 12.58 -27.01
CA LYS A 242 -7.86 11.83 -27.29
C LYS A 242 -6.68 12.76 -27.59
N GLU A 243 -6.92 13.87 -28.29
CA GLU A 243 -5.88 14.81 -28.71
C GLU A 243 -5.09 15.37 -27.50
N LEU A 244 -5.75 15.53 -26.34
CA LEU A 244 -5.07 15.94 -25.10
C LEU A 244 -4.07 14.88 -24.62
N TRP A 245 -4.44 13.61 -24.75
CA TRP A 245 -3.61 12.49 -24.33
C TRP A 245 -2.46 12.22 -25.29
N GLU A 246 -2.64 12.51 -26.59
CA GLU A 246 -1.58 12.50 -27.60
C GLU A 246 -0.59 13.66 -27.35
N LEU A 247 -1.10 14.87 -27.09
CA LEU A 247 -0.27 16.03 -26.77
C LEU A 247 0.60 15.78 -25.54
N SER A 248 0.06 15.16 -24.51
CA SER A 248 0.79 14.88 -23.27
C SER A 248 1.68 13.62 -23.35
N GLY A 249 1.60 12.81 -24.42
CA GLY A 249 2.33 11.55 -24.57
C GLY A 249 1.74 10.36 -23.81
N HIS A 250 0.68 10.55 -23.05
CA HIS A 250 0.04 9.44 -22.31
C HIS A 250 -0.57 8.42 -23.25
N TRP A 251 -1.02 8.83 -24.45
CA TRP A 251 -1.59 7.92 -25.42
C TRP A 251 -0.60 6.86 -25.89
N ASP A 252 0.66 7.22 -26.09
CA ASP A 252 1.68 6.31 -26.58
C ASP A 252 2.22 5.38 -25.47
N HIS A 253 2.28 5.87 -24.24
CA HIS A 253 2.92 5.15 -23.12
C HIS A 253 1.94 4.50 -22.15
N TYR A 254 0.64 4.85 -22.19
CA TYR A 254 -0.32 4.44 -21.15
C TYR A 254 -1.68 3.97 -21.69
N LYS A 255 -1.85 3.88 -23.02
CA LYS A 255 -3.14 3.56 -23.68
C LYS A 255 -3.78 2.27 -23.16
N ASP A 256 -3.01 1.22 -22.96
CA ASP A 256 -3.52 -0.09 -22.52
C ASP A 256 -4.20 -0.05 -21.13
N ASN A 257 -3.87 0.97 -20.35
CA ASN A 257 -4.44 1.22 -19.04
C ASN A 257 -5.57 2.26 -19.05
N MET A 258 -6.00 2.75 -20.21
CA MET A 258 -7.04 3.77 -20.33
C MET A 258 -8.39 3.16 -20.72
N TYR A 259 -9.46 3.76 -20.18
CA TYR A 259 -10.82 3.52 -20.67
C TYR A 259 -11.15 4.53 -21.76
N THR A 260 -11.51 4.07 -22.95
CA THR A 260 -11.84 4.93 -24.09
C THR A 260 -13.29 4.76 -24.52
N SER A 261 -13.85 5.77 -25.19
CA SER A 261 -15.20 5.76 -25.73
C SER A 261 -15.28 6.64 -26.97
N MET A 262 -16.11 6.23 -27.93
CA MET A 262 -16.44 7.04 -29.12
C MET A 262 -17.72 7.83 -28.85
N VAL A 263 -17.67 9.16 -29.04
CA VAL A 263 -18.82 10.06 -28.93
C VAL A 263 -18.78 11.03 -30.12
N ASP A 264 -19.84 11.06 -30.91
CA ASP A 264 -19.97 11.92 -32.10
C ASP A 264 -18.75 11.80 -33.05
N ASP A 265 -18.35 10.58 -33.38
CA ASP A 265 -17.19 10.24 -34.22
C ASP A 265 -15.83 10.73 -33.70
N ARG A 266 -15.76 11.16 -32.43
CA ARG A 266 -14.50 11.53 -31.75
C ARG A 266 -14.18 10.54 -30.64
N GLU A 267 -12.90 10.23 -30.49
CA GLU A 267 -12.41 9.37 -29.41
C GLU A 267 -12.12 10.18 -28.15
N PHE A 268 -12.67 9.73 -27.03
CA PHE A 268 -12.46 10.29 -25.69
C PHE A 268 -11.84 9.23 -24.78
N ALA A 269 -11.14 9.69 -23.76
CA ALA A 269 -10.68 8.80 -22.70
C ALA A 269 -11.07 9.34 -21.32
N ILE A 270 -11.36 8.41 -20.41
CA ILE A 270 -11.47 8.71 -18.99
C ILE A 270 -10.06 8.91 -18.45
N LYS A 271 -9.82 10.03 -17.76
CA LYS A 271 -8.47 10.43 -17.32
C LYS A 271 -7.81 9.36 -16.43
N PRO A 272 -6.59 8.88 -16.78
CA PRO A 272 -5.79 8.03 -15.92
C PRO A 272 -4.90 8.84 -14.95
N MET A 273 -4.74 10.14 -15.23
CA MET A 273 -3.90 11.11 -14.51
C MET A 273 -4.52 12.51 -14.58
N ASN A 274 -4.13 13.41 -13.69
CA ASN A 274 -4.69 14.77 -13.60
C ASN A 274 -3.83 15.84 -14.29
N CYS A 275 -2.55 15.54 -14.56
CA CYS A 275 -1.57 16.50 -15.05
C CYS A 275 -1.98 17.26 -16.33
N PRO A 276 -2.51 16.64 -17.40
CA PRO A 276 -2.93 17.41 -18.58
C PRO A 276 -4.03 18.42 -18.28
N GLY A 277 -4.96 18.07 -17.39
CA GLY A 277 -6.01 18.99 -16.94
C GLY A 277 -5.45 20.21 -16.19
N ALA A 278 -4.47 20.01 -15.32
CA ALA A 278 -3.81 21.11 -14.59
C ALA A 278 -3.06 22.05 -15.55
N LEU A 279 -2.42 21.52 -16.60
CA LEU A 279 -1.77 22.32 -17.64
C LEU A 279 -2.76 23.17 -18.45
N LEU A 280 -3.95 22.63 -18.74
CA LEU A 280 -5.03 23.42 -19.36
C LEU A 280 -5.48 24.57 -18.45
N VAL A 281 -5.57 24.32 -17.13
CA VAL A 281 -5.90 25.39 -16.16
C VAL A 281 -4.80 26.43 -16.11
N TYR A 282 -3.51 26.03 -16.06
CA TYR A 282 -2.39 26.96 -16.12
C TYR A 282 -2.48 27.86 -17.37
N ASN A 283 -2.69 27.28 -18.53
CA ASN A 283 -2.76 28.00 -19.81
C ASN A 283 -4.02 28.85 -20.00
N SER A 284 -5.02 28.74 -19.10
CA SER A 284 -6.23 29.55 -19.18
C SER A 284 -6.02 31.04 -18.86
N THR A 285 -4.87 31.38 -18.25
CA THR A 285 -4.51 32.77 -17.88
C THR A 285 -3.04 33.04 -18.22
N LEU A 286 -2.68 34.33 -18.29
CA LEU A 286 -1.31 34.75 -18.45
C LEU A 286 -0.64 34.85 -17.08
N HIS A 287 0.59 34.39 -16.99
CA HIS A 287 1.37 34.41 -15.75
C HIS A 287 2.64 35.24 -15.89
N SER A 288 3.05 35.83 -14.78
CA SER A 288 4.35 36.46 -14.60
C SER A 288 5.13 35.74 -13.51
N TYR A 289 6.44 36.00 -13.40
CA TYR A 289 7.26 35.45 -12.32
C TYR A 289 6.73 35.77 -10.91
N LYS A 290 5.91 36.85 -10.76
CA LYS A 290 5.29 37.23 -9.48
C LYS A 290 4.13 36.33 -9.07
N ASP A 291 3.53 35.62 -10.03
CA ASP A 291 2.43 34.68 -9.80
C ASP A 291 2.93 33.30 -9.41
N LEU A 292 4.26 33.06 -9.56
CA LEU A 292 4.91 31.82 -9.18
C LEU A 292 5.55 31.94 -7.78
N PRO A 293 5.56 30.87 -6.97
CA PRO A 293 5.05 29.53 -7.26
C PRO A 293 3.53 29.45 -7.29
N LEU A 294 2.96 28.87 -8.35
CA LEU A 294 1.53 28.58 -8.44
C LEU A 294 1.29 27.11 -8.05
N ARG A 295 0.46 26.88 -7.01
CA ARG A 295 0.18 25.55 -6.45
C ARG A 295 -1.28 25.19 -6.72
N LEU A 296 -1.54 24.34 -7.71
CA LEU A 296 -2.88 23.87 -8.09
C LEU A 296 -3.13 22.48 -7.49
N GLY A 297 -4.06 22.38 -6.54
CA GLY A 297 -4.45 21.13 -5.89
C GLY A 297 -5.78 20.59 -6.40
N GLU A 298 -5.88 19.28 -6.59
CA GLU A 298 -7.10 18.58 -6.99
C GLU A 298 -7.23 17.25 -6.27
N LEU A 299 -8.35 17.03 -5.56
CA LEU A 299 -8.80 15.68 -5.28
C LEU A 299 -9.39 15.10 -6.57
N GLY A 300 -8.48 14.57 -7.40
CA GLY A 300 -8.76 14.18 -8.78
C GLY A 300 -9.10 12.70 -8.90
N GLN A 301 -10.36 12.41 -9.31
CA GLN A 301 -10.78 11.04 -9.59
C GLN A 301 -10.22 10.58 -10.93
N VAL A 302 -9.50 9.46 -10.91
CA VAL A 302 -8.86 8.85 -12.07
C VAL A 302 -9.26 7.39 -12.22
N HIS A 303 -9.13 6.85 -13.43
CA HIS A 303 -9.45 5.46 -13.74
C HIS A 303 -8.28 4.80 -14.46
N ARG A 304 -7.93 3.59 -14.03
CA ARG A 304 -6.88 2.78 -14.65
C ARG A 304 -7.36 1.35 -14.86
N HIS A 305 -7.20 0.83 -16.05
CA HIS A 305 -7.57 -0.55 -16.38
C HIS A 305 -6.54 -1.53 -15.80
N GLU A 306 -6.61 -1.75 -14.49
CA GLU A 306 -5.80 -2.74 -13.80
C GLU A 306 -6.26 -4.17 -14.15
N ALA A 307 -5.31 -5.08 -14.31
CA ALA A 307 -5.62 -6.49 -14.55
C ALA A 307 -6.40 -7.09 -13.36
N SER A 308 -7.40 -7.93 -13.66
CA SER A 308 -8.29 -8.50 -12.64
C SER A 308 -7.55 -9.25 -11.54
N GLY A 309 -6.46 -9.97 -11.87
CA GLY A 309 -5.63 -10.70 -10.90
C GLY A 309 -4.79 -9.83 -9.98
N ALA A 310 -4.63 -8.53 -10.30
CA ALA A 310 -3.89 -7.59 -9.50
C ALA A 310 -4.77 -6.82 -8.49
N LEU A 311 -6.10 -6.89 -8.62
CA LEU A 311 -7.03 -6.15 -7.76
C LEU A 311 -6.98 -6.66 -6.31
N ASN A 312 -6.95 -5.73 -5.34
CA ASN A 312 -6.85 -6.07 -3.93
C ASN A 312 -7.56 -5.04 -3.03
N GLY A 313 -8.86 -5.24 -2.80
CA GLY A 313 -9.65 -4.37 -1.91
C GLY A 313 -9.51 -2.89 -2.27
N LEU A 314 -9.08 -2.06 -1.31
CA LEU A 314 -8.76 -0.64 -1.51
C LEU A 314 -7.30 -0.40 -1.93
N PHE A 315 -6.43 -1.40 -1.81
CA PHE A 315 -5.00 -1.24 -2.11
C PHE A 315 -4.69 -1.16 -3.60
N ARG A 316 -5.47 -1.87 -4.43
CA ARG A 316 -5.32 -1.82 -5.88
C ARG A 316 -6.69 -1.88 -6.55
N VAL A 317 -7.10 -0.76 -7.10
CA VAL A 317 -8.44 -0.48 -7.62
C VAL A 317 -8.37 0.08 -9.03
N ARG A 318 -9.50 0.08 -9.74
CA ARG A 318 -9.62 0.66 -11.08
C ARG A 318 -10.11 2.10 -11.08
N THR A 319 -10.72 2.54 -9.99
CA THR A 319 -11.16 3.93 -9.78
C THR A 319 -10.67 4.39 -8.43
N PHE A 320 -9.95 5.50 -8.40
CA PHE A 320 -9.45 6.09 -7.17
C PHE A 320 -9.29 7.60 -7.28
N THR A 321 -9.22 8.25 -6.12
CA THR A 321 -9.00 9.68 -6.02
C THR A 321 -7.57 9.95 -5.59
N GLN A 322 -6.81 10.65 -6.43
CA GLN A 322 -5.48 11.16 -6.06
C GLN A 322 -5.64 12.50 -5.33
N ASP A 323 -4.89 12.67 -4.26
CA ASP A 323 -4.70 13.95 -3.57
C ASP A 323 -3.61 14.77 -4.29
N ASP A 324 -3.84 15.01 -5.55
CA ASP A 324 -2.89 15.50 -6.50
C ASP A 324 -2.67 17.01 -6.41
N ALA A 325 -1.47 17.45 -6.68
CA ALA A 325 -1.23 18.86 -6.97
C ALA A 325 -0.07 19.04 -7.95
N HIS A 326 -0.18 20.11 -8.69
CA HIS A 326 0.79 20.52 -9.69
C HIS A 326 1.29 21.93 -9.34
N LEU A 327 2.59 22.01 -9.05
CA LEU A 327 3.25 23.26 -8.69
C LEU A 327 4.04 23.76 -9.89
N PHE A 328 3.78 24.99 -10.30
CA PHE A 328 4.55 25.65 -11.35
C PHE A 328 5.50 26.64 -10.70
N VAL A 329 6.80 26.48 -10.97
CA VAL A 329 7.86 27.21 -10.27
C VAL A 329 8.90 27.75 -11.25
N THR A 330 9.62 28.78 -10.85
CA THR A 330 10.87 29.16 -11.50
C THR A 330 12.00 28.27 -11.02
N PRO A 331 13.14 28.16 -11.75
CA PRO A 331 14.28 27.38 -11.32
C PRO A 331 14.77 27.72 -9.89
N ASP A 332 14.74 29.00 -9.52
CA ASP A 332 15.19 29.48 -8.21
C ASP A 332 14.26 29.09 -7.06
N GLN A 333 12.99 28.79 -7.36
CA GLN A 333 11.98 28.41 -6.37
C GLN A 333 11.92 26.89 -6.13
N LEU A 334 12.51 26.09 -7.01
CA LEU A 334 12.36 24.63 -7.03
C LEU A 334 12.73 23.98 -5.70
N GLU A 335 13.90 24.28 -5.19
CA GLU A 335 14.41 23.65 -3.96
C GLU A 335 13.54 23.98 -2.73
N GLU A 336 13.15 25.24 -2.58
CA GLU A 336 12.32 25.67 -1.45
C GLU A 336 10.90 25.08 -1.53
N GLU A 337 10.35 24.90 -2.73
CA GLU A 337 9.03 24.29 -2.89
C GLU A 337 9.06 22.78 -2.61
N VAL A 338 10.09 22.06 -3.02
CA VAL A 338 10.26 20.64 -2.66
C VAL A 338 10.39 20.50 -1.14
N LYS A 339 11.17 21.35 -0.49
CA LYS A 339 11.33 21.38 0.97
C LYS A 339 9.99 21.61 1.68
N LYS A 340 9.16 22.57 1.22
CA LYS A 340 7.80 22.80 1.77
C LYS A 340 6.89 21.58 1.61
N VAL A 341 6.97 20.90 0.46
CA VAL A 341 6.23 19.65 0.25
C VAL A 341 6.65 18.58 1.27
N LEU A 342 7.95 18.40 1.51
CA LEU A 342 8.43 17.44 2.51
C LEU A 342 7.99 17.81 3.93
N GLN A 343 7.96 19.10 4.28
CA GLN A 343 7.41 19.58 5.56
C GLN A 343 5.89 19.33 5.68
N LEU A 344 5.15 19.48 4.59
CA LEU A 344 3.72 19.15 4.54
C LEU A 344 3.49 17.65 4.76
N VAL A 345 4.31 16.80 4.14
CA VAL A 345 4.32 15.35 4.34
C VAL A 345 4.56 15.00 5.81
N ASP A 346 5.56 15.61 6.46
CA ASP A 346 5.83 15.43 7.89
C ASP A 346 4.59 15.72 8.75
N ARG A 347 3.95 16.87 8.53
CA ARG A 347 2.76 17.25 9.28
C ARG A 347 1.61 16.27 9.08
N ILE A 348 1.37 15.88 7.83
CA ILE A 348 0.26 14.98 7.50
C ILE A 348 0.51 13.59 8.08
N TYR A 349 1.66 12.97 7.86
CA TYR A 349 1.89 11.60 8.32
C TYR A 349 2.03 11.48 9.85
N SER A 350 2.58 12.51 10.51
CA SER A 350 2.72 12.52 11.97
C SER A 350 1.38 12.42 12.70
N VAL A 351 0.32 13.02 12.15
CA VAL A 351 -1.05 12.98 12.73
C VAL A 351 -1.62 11.56 12.75
N PHE A 352 -1.19 10.71 11.81
CA PHE A 352 -1.59 9.31 11.76
C PHE A 352 -0.61 8.37 12.47
N GLY A 353 0.54 8.89 12.92
CA GLY A 353 1.61 8.07 13.52
C GLY A 353 2.31 7.17 12.52
N LEU A 354 2.41 7.60 11.26
CA LEU A 354 3.02 6.86 10.15
C LEU A 354 4.47 7.35 9.92
N PRO A 355 5.50 6.60 10.35
CA PRO A 355 6.87 6.86 9.96
C PRO A 355 7.05 6.57 8.46
N TYR A 356 8.00 7.25 7.82
CA TYR A 356 8.26 7.08 6.40
C TYR A 356 9.74 7.15 6.04
N GLU A 357 10.10 6.59 4.89
CA GLU A 357 11.40 6.67 4.24
C GLU A 357 11.25 7.33 2.86
N ILE A 358 12.32 7.92 2.34
CA ILE A 358 12.36 8.56 1.02
C ILE A 358 13.30 7.78 0.11
N GLU A 359 12.85 7.51 -1.12
CA GLU A 359 13.69 6.98 -2.19
C GLU A 359 13.74 7.97 -3.35
N LEU A 360 14.96 8.25 -3.84
CA LEU A 360 15.20 9.00 -5.07
C LEU A 360 15.26 8.03 -6.23
N SER A 361 14.21 7.99 -7.03
CA SER A 361 14.11 7.16 -8.23
C SER A 361 14.68 7.92 -9.42
N THR A 362 15.75 7.38 -10.00
CA THR A 362 16.53 8.02 -11.06
C THR A 362 16.10 7.59 -12.46
N ARG A 363 16.77 8.13 -13.48
CA ARG A 363 16.48 7.90 -14.90
C ARG A 363 16.38 6.42 -15.26
N PRO A 364 15.31 5.99 -15.96
CA PRO A 364 15.23 4.65 -16.54
C PRO A 364 16.32 4.40 -17.59
N GLU A 365 16.70 3.14 -17.81
CA GLU A 365 17.69 2.76 -18.83
C GLU A 365 17.23 3.10 -20.25
N SER A 366 15.92 3.08 -20.50
CA SER A 366 15.31 3.38 -21.82
C SER A 366 13.88 3.88 -21.68
N GLY A 367 13.34 4.47 -22.75
CA GLY A 367 11.94 4.89 -22.81
C GLY A 367 11.62 6.21 -22.07
N TYR A 368 12.61 7.00 -21.73
CA TYR A 368 12.46 8.31 -21.12
C TYR A 368 12.47 9.47 -22.14
N ILE A 369 11.94 10.61 -21.74
CA ILE A 369 11.89 11.85 -22.51
C ILE A 369 12.91 12.85 -21.93
N GLY A 370 13.50 13.70 -22.80
CA GLY A 370 14.48 14.72 -22.42
C GLY A 370 15.93 14.27 -22.58
N SER A 371 16.87 15.20 -22.42
CA SER A 371 18.31 14.91 -22.49
C SER A 371 18.86 14.41 -21.16
N GLU A 372 20.01 13.75 -21.20
CA GLU A 372 20.70 13.25 -19.99
C GLU A 372 21.06 14.39 -19.05
N GLU A 373 21.48 15.55 -19.59
CA GLU A 373 21.84 16.71 -18.79
C GLU A 373 20.66 17.27 -18.00
N ILE A 374 19.44 17.25 -18.57
CA ILE A 374 18.20 17.65 -17.88
C ILE A 374 17.90 16.69 -16.73
N TRP A 375 18.05 15.38 -16.97
CA TRP A 375 17.85 14.36 -15.95
C TRP A 375 18.85 14.50 -14.80
N ASP A 376 20.15 14.61 -15.10
CA ASP A 376 21.20 14.75 -14.10
C ASP A 376 21.00 16.02 -13.25
N ALA A 377 20.61 17.14 -13.87
CA ALA A 377 20.30 18.37 -13.16
C ALA A 377 19.06 18.22 -12.27
N SER A 378 18.03 17.51 -12.74
CA SER A 378 16.77 17.27 -12.00
C SER A 378 16.99 16.33 -10.81
N GLU A 379 17.73 15.24 -10.98
CA GLU A 379 18.08 14.31 -9.91
C GLU A 379 18.90 15.01 -8.82
N LYS A 380 19.90 15.81 -9.22
CA LYS A 380 20.70 16.61 -8.31
C LYS A 380 19.86 17.63 -7.53
N ALA A 381 18.90 18.29 -8.18
CA ALA A 381 18.02 19.26 -7.52
C ALA A 381 17.13 18.59 -6.46
N LEU A 382 16.54 17.42 -6.75
CA LEU A 382 15.75 16.65 -5.78
C LEU A 382 16.62 16.14 -4.62
N ALA A 383 17.84 15.64 -4.90
CA ALA A 383 18.78 15.21 -3.87
C ALA A 383 19.16 16.37 -2.92
N GLN A 384 19.49 17.54 -3.48
CA GLN A 384 19.81 18.73 -2.69
C GLN A 384 18.65 19.21 -1.83
N ALA A 385 17.43 19.18 -2.37
CA ALA A 385 16.23 19.56 -1.62
C ALA A 385 15.99 18.63 -0.42
N CYS A 386 16.24 17.32 -0.54
CA CYS A 386 16.20 16.39 0.59
C CYS A 386 17.23 16.76 1.67
N VAL A 387 18.49 17.00 1.28
CA VAL A 387 19.56 17.39 2.20
C VAL A 387 19.23 18.69 2.94
N HIS A 388 18.75 19.72 2.23
CA HIS A 388 18.36 21.00 2.82
C HIS A 388 17.08 20.92 3.67
N ALA A 389 16.24 19.91 3.43
CA ALA A 389 15.10 19.59 4.30
C ALA A 389 15.50 18.75 5.52
N GLY A 390 16.79 18.36 5.66
CA GLY A 390 17.28 17.49 6.73
C GLY A 390 16.74 16.06 6.63
N LYS A 391 16.48 15.57 5.40
CA LYS A 391 15.93 14.24 5.14
C LYS A 391 16.99 13.32 4.56
N GLU A 392 17.07 12.13 5.12
CA GLU A 392 17.81 11.02 4.53
C GLU A 392 16.99 10.40 3.39
N TYR A 393 17.67 9.92 2.35
CA TYR A 393 17.06 9.21 1.24
C TYR A 393 17.95 8.08 0.75
N LYS A 394 17.33 7.08 0.14
CA LYS A 394 18.01 6.01 -0.59
C LYS A 394 17.90 6.28 -2.08
N VAL A 395 18.89 5.87 -2.87
CA VAL A 395 18.81 5.94 -4.34
C VAL A 395 18.22 4.65 -4.87
N ASN A 396 17.18 4.76 -5.71
CA ASN A 396 16.56 3.65 -6.44
C ASN A 396 16.83 3.83 -7.94
N PRO A 397 17.89 3.21 -8.50
CA PRO A 397 18.29 3.44 -9.87
C PRO A 397 17.27 2.90 -10.88
N GLY A 398 16.93 3.73 -11.87
CA GLY A 398 16.11 3.30 -13.01
C GLY A 398 14.59 3.31 -12.80
N ASP A 399 14.10 3.70 -11.63
CA ASP A 399 12.65 3.68 -11.29
C ASP A 399 11.96 5.04 -11.49
N GLY A 400 12.64 6.02 -12.10
CA GLY A 400 12.04 7.30 -12.48
C GLY A 400 10.89 7.13 -13.47
N ALA A 401 9.98 8.12 -13.53
CA ALA A 401 8.96 8.12 -14.57
C ALA A 401 9.56 8.45 -15.94
N PHE A 402 8.82 8.17 -17.01
CA PHE A 402 9.33 8.43 -18.36
C PHE A 402 9.64 9.92 -18.62
N TYR A 403 9.08 10.84 -17.84
CA TYR A 403 9.20 12.29 -18.00
C TYR A 403 10.04 13.00 -16.91
N GLY A 404 10.48 12.30 -15.86
CA GLY A 404 11.33 12.92 -14.83
C GLY A 404 11.61 12.04 -13.61
N PRO A 405 12.65 12.38 -12.83
CA PRO A 405 12.99 11.72 -11.59
C PRO A 405 11.96 12.04 -10.50
N LYS A 406 11.90 11.19 -9.47
CA LYS A 406 10.92 11.34 -8.39
C LYS A 406 11.51 11.00 -7.02
N LEU A 407 10.95 11.64 -5.99
CA LEU A 407 11.08 11.23 -4.61
C LEU A 407 9.85 10.38 -4.27
N ASP A 408 10.04 9.09 -4.07
CA ASP A 408 8.99 8.20 -3.58
C ASP A 408 9.01 8.15 -2.06
N ILE A 409 7.85 8.33 -1.45
CA ILE A 409 7.69 8.39 0.01
C ILE A 409 6.96 7.13 0.45
N HIS A 410 7.69 6.30 1.18
CA HIS A 410 7.26 4.99 1.65
C HIS A 410 6.89 5.07 3.12
N ILE A 411 5.60 4.93 3.45
CA ILE A 411 5.14 4.85 4.84
C ILE A 411 5.26 3.43 5.36
N LYS A 412 5.56 3.30 6.66
CA LYS A 412 5.57 2.03 7.38
C LYS A 412 4.36 1.94 8.30
N ASP A 413 3.56 0.89 8.14
CA ASP A 413 2.39 0.68 8.98
C ASP A 413 2.73 -0.02 10.31
N SER A 414 1.73 -0.22 11.18
CA SER A 414 1.91 -0.86 12.50
C SER A 414 2.30 -2.33 12.46
N LEU A 415 2.30 -2.95 11.28
CA LEU A 415 2.74 -4.32 11.03
C LEU A 415 4.13 -4.38 10.38
N GLY A 416 4.79 -3.22 10.20
CA GLY A 416 6.09 -3.12 9.56
C GLY A 416 6.06 -3.19 8.02
N ARG A 417 4.88 -3.21 7.39
CA ARG A 417 4.77 -3.23 5.92
C ARG A 417 5.01 -1.85 5.36
N VAL A 418 5.72 -1.82 4.23
CA VAL A 418 6.08 -0.60 3.52
C VAL A 418 5.10 -0.33 2.38
N TRP A 419 4.60 0.91 2.28
CA TRP A 419 3.62 1.34 1.30
C TRP A 419 4.08 2.62 0.62
N GLN A 420 4.30 2.59 -0.68
CA GLN A 420 4.48 3.82 -1.46
C GLN A 420 3.14 4.59 -1.50
N CYS A 421 3.13 5.76 -0.90
CA CYS A 421 1.97 6.65 -0.85
C CYS A 421 2.28 8.01 -1.45
N GLY A 422 3.19 8.78 -0.83
CA GLY A 422 3.59 10.08 -1.34
C GLY A 422 4.57 9.96 -2.50
N THR A 423 4.54 10.94 -3.39
CA THR A 423 5.52 11.10 -4.46
C THR A 423 5.67 12.58 -4.76
N VAL A 424 6.91 13.03 -5.00
CA VAL A 424 7.24 14.34 -5.55
C VAL A 424 8.04 14.12 -6.82
N GLN A 425 7.51 14.55 -7.95
CA GLN A 425 8.08 14.28 -9.26
C GLN A 425 8.37 15.56 -10.01
N LEU A 426 9.58 15.71 -10.49
CA LEU A 426 10.02 16.86 -11.26
C LEU A 426 9.77 16.62 -12.74
N ASP A 427 9.13 17.58 -13.40
CA ASP A 427 8.80 17.53 -14.83
C ASP A 427 9.16 18.83 -15.54
N MET A 428 10.08 18.71 -16.48
CA MET A 428 10.50 19.79 -17.38
C MET A 428 9.93 19.63 -18.80
N ASN A 429 9.28 18.50 -19.09
CA ASN A 429 8.82 18.13 -20.42
C ASN A 429 7.38 18.55 -20.74
N LEU A 430 6.44 18.22 -19.85
CA LEU A 430 5.02 18.55 -20.08
C LEU A 430 4.76 20.07 -20.19
N PRO A 431 5.34 20.95 -19.35
CA PRO A 431 5.17 22.39 -19.53
C PRO A 431 5.65 22.90 -20.88
N GLU A 432 6.70 22.35 -21.45
CA GLU A 432 7.19 22.69 -22.79
C GLU A 432 6.23 22.20 -23.88
N ARG A 433 5.81 20.95 -23.81
CA ARG A 433 4.85 20.34 -24.76
C ARG A 433 3.52 21.07 -24.83
N PHE A 434 3.05 21.60 -23.67
CA PHE A 434 1.83 22.39 -23.55
C PHE A 434 2.06 23.89 -23.80
N GLU A 435 3.27 24.29 -24.16
CA GLU A 435 3.66 25.70 -24.39
C GLU A 435 3.36 26.62 -23.20
N CYS A 436 3.45 26.08 -21.96
CA CYS A 436 3.26 26.86 -20.75
C CYS A 436 4.33 27.95 -20.64
N LYS A 437 3.91 29.20 -20.45
CA LYS A 437 4.83 30.34 -20.36
C LYS A 437 4.49 31.26 -19.20
N TYR A 438 5.52 31.86 -18.61
CA TYR A 438 5.41 33.04 -17.74
C TYR A 438 6.32 34.13 -18.24
N VAL A 439 5.98 35.39 -17.93
CA VAL A 439 6.84 36.55 -18.23
C VAL A 439 7.79 36.74 -17.05
N ASP A 440 9.09 36.64 -17.31
CA ASP A 440 10.12 36.83 -16.30
C ASP A 440 10.41 38.31 -16.02
N ALA A 441 11.22 38.61 -15.02
CA ALA A 441 11.57 39.97 -14.60
C ALA A 441 12.25 40.79 -15.70
N ASP A 442 12.94 40.13 -16.62
CA ASP A 442 13.57 40.73 -17.80
C ASP A 442 12.60 40.98 -18.99
N GLY A 443 11.32 40.62 -18.82
CA GLY A 443 10.28 40.73 -19.86
C GLY A 443 10.27 39.58 -20.87
N THR A 444 11.17 38.62 -20.76
CA THR A 444 11.19 37.44 -21.63
C THR A 444 10.18 36.38 -21.20
N LYS A 445 9.69 35.58 -22.16
CA LYS A 445 8.82 34.44 -21.88
C LYS A 445 9.65 33.21 -21.60
N LYS A 446 9.46 32.60 -20.44
CA LYS A 446 10.14 31.37 -20.02
C LYS A 446 9.13 30.25 -19.73
N THR A 447 9.57 29.00 -19.86
CA THR A 447 8.79 27.82 -19.48
C THR A 447 8.98 27.55 -17.98
N PRO A 448 7.93 27.37 -17.18
CA PRO A 448 8.07 27.00 -15.78
C PRO A 448 8.51 25.54 -15.64
N ILE A 449 9.12 25.21 -14.51
CA ILE A 449 9.28 23.82 -14.05
C ILE A 449 7.99 23.39 -13.38
N MET A 450 7.59 22.15 -13.55
CA MET A 450 6.40 21.59 -12.92
C MET A 450 6.79 20.49 -11.93
N LEU A 451 6.20 20.55 -10.74
CA LEU A 451 6.27 19.48 -9.76
C LEU A 451 4.90 18.81 -9.66
N HIS A 452 4.85 17.51 -9.89
CA HIS A 452 3.70 16.68 -9.55
C HIS A 452 3.89 16.17 -8.14
N ARG A 453 2.87 16.20 -7.31
CA ARG A 453 2.99 15.60 -5.99
C ARG A 453 1.67 15.07 -5.45
N VAL A 454 1.76 13.98 -4.72
CA VAL A 454 0.71 13.41 -3.88
C VAL A 454 1.28 13.15 -2.49
N VAL A 455 0.43 13.20 -1.46
CA VAL A 455 0.78 12.87 -0.07
C VAL A 455 0.11 11.55 0.34
N TYR A 456 -1.21 11.46 0.26
CA TYR A 456 -1.93 10.20 0.47
C TYR A 456 -1.67 9.19 -0.67
N GLY A 457 -1.39 9.68 -1.87
CA GLY A 457 -1.32 8.93 -3.11
C GLY A 457 -2.69 8.64 -3.67
N SER A 458 -3.31 7.55 -3.26
CA SER A 458 -4.73 7.25 -3.48
C SER A 458 -5.46 7.30 -2.15
N VAL A 459 -6.51 8.10 -2.06
CA VAL A 459 -7.37 8.20 -0.86
C VAL A 459 -7.90 6.82 -0.47
N GLU A 460 -8.29 6.00 -1.43
CA GLU A 460 -8.76 4.64 -1.23
C GLU A 460 -7.69 3.75 -0.60
N ARG A 461 -6.47 3.74 -1.18
CA ARG A 461 -5.33 2.98 -0.62
C ARG A 461 -4.98 3.48 0.78
N PHE A 462 -4.95 4.78 0.99
CA PHE A 462 -4.63 5.37 2.29
C PHE A 462 -5.66 4.98 3.36
N ILE A 463 -6.97 4.99 3.03
CA ILE A 463 -8.04 4.47 3.91
C ILE A 463 -7.80 2.99 4.22
N GLY A 464 -7.47 2.16 3.23
CA GLY A 464 -7.15 0.76 3.45
C GLY A 464 -5.98 0.56 4.42
N ILE A 465 -4.92 1.35 4.26
CA ILE A 465 -3.76 1.36 5.17
C ILE A 465 -4.16 1.77 6.59
N LEU A 466 -4.96 2.82 6.74
CA LEU A 466 -5.42 3.29 8.06
C LEU A 466 -6.33 2.25 8.76
N ILE A 467 -7.21 1.56 8.01
CA ILE A 467 -8.03 0.47 8.57
C ILE A 467 -7.12 -0.61 9.18
N GLU A 468 -6.08 -1.04 8.47
CA GLU A 468 -5.16 -2.08 8.92
C GLU A 468 -4.19 -1.56 10.00
N HIS A 469 -3.68 -0.33 9.85
CA HIS A 469 -2.80 0.32 10.83
C HIS A 469 -3.45 0.43 12.21
N PHE A 470 -4.70 0.89 12.27
CA PHE A 470 -5.45 1.00 13.51
C PHE A 470 -6.21 -0.29 13.90
N GLY A 471 -6.23 -1.32 13.04
CA GLY A 471 -7.02 -2.54 13.27
C GLY A 471 -8.51 -2.25 13.44
N GLY A 472 -9.03 -1.20 12.80
CA GLY A 472 -10.39 -0.70 12.93
C GLY A 472 -10.67 0.14 14.19
N HIS A 473 -9.70 0.28 15.11
CA HIS A 473 -9.82 1.12 16.32
C HIS A 473 -9.29 2.54 16.04
N PHE A 474 -10.04 3.30 15.28
CA PHE A 474 -9.65 4.65 14.90
C PHE A 474 -9.56 5.61 16.09
N PRO A 475 -8.57 6.56 16.08
CA PRO A 475 -8.58 7.68 17.03
C PRO A 475 -9.87 8.49 16.90
N LEU A 476 -10.27 9.13 18.00
CA LEU A 476 -11.58 9.76 18.12
C LEU A 476 -11.92 10.73 16.98
N TRP A 477 -10.96 11.57 16.57
CA TRP A 477 -11.18 12.56 15.51
C TRP A 477 -11.45 11.93 14.13
N LEU A 478 -10.91 10.73 13.89
CA LEU A 478 -10.99 10.01 12.61
C LEU A 478 -12.14 8.98 12.57
N ALA A 479 -12.63 8.54 13.73
CA ALA A 479 -13.58 7.45 13.84
C ALA A 479 -14.95 7.78 13.22
N PRO A 480 -15.50 6.95 12.32
CA PRO A 480 -16.88 7.13 11.84
C PRO A 480 -17.91 7.09 12.99
N ARG A 481 -17.79 6.09 13.86
CA ARG A 481 -18.63 5.89 15.05
C ARG A 481 -17.84 6.27 16.29
N GLN A 482 -18.04 7.52 16.76
CA GLN A 482 -17.28 8.05 17.89
C GLN A 482 -17.81 7.56 19.23
N PHE A 483 -19.13 7.69 19.45
CA PHE A 483 -19.75 7.40 20.74
C PHE A 483 -21.01 6.57 20.60
N VAL A 484 -21.22 5.67 21.55
CA VAL A 484 -22.51 5.08 21.87
C VAL A 484 -22.78 5.25 23.36
N VAL A 485 -23.89 5.87 23.72
CA VAL A 485 -24.34 6.01 25.09
C VAL A 485 -25.33 4.88 25.39
N ILE A 486 -25.05 4.08 26.42
CA ILE A 486 -25.77 2.84 26.75
C ILE A 486 -26.38 3.00 28.13
N PRO A 487 -27.68 3.28 28.23
CA PRO A 487 -28.38 3.29 29.52
C PRO A 487 -28.45 1.87 30.13
N VAL A 488 -28.11 1.71 31.39
CA VAL A 488 -28.20 0.40 32.09
C VAL A 488 -29.61 -0.17 31.99
N HIS A 489 -30.61 0.66 32.28
CA HIS A 489 -32.01 0.33 32.07
C HIS A 489 -32.60 1.21 30.97
N HIS A 490 -33.14 0.60 29.93
CA HIS A 490 -33.56 1.24 28.69
C HIS A 490 -34.63 2.33 28.82
N GLU A 491 -35.47 2.25 29.87
CA GLU A 491 -36.50 3.27 30.17
C GLU A 491 -36.03 4.26 31.24
N LYS A 492 -35.46 3.75 32.35
CA LYS A 492 -35.14 4.57 33.54
C LYS A 492 -34.01 5.58 33.28
N HIS A 493 -32.97 5.18 32.52
CA HIS A 493 -31.78 5.99 32.30
C HIS A 493 -31.71 6.60 30.91
N VAL A 494 -32.72 6.40 30.04
CA VAL A 494 -32.72 6.88 28.67
C VAL A 494 -32.71 8.41 28.59
N GLU A 495 -33.38 9.09 29.50
CA GLU A 495 -33.41 10.55 29.53
C GLU A 495 -32.01 11.13 29.79
N TYR A 496 -31.28 10.57 30.76
CA TYR A 496 -29.91 10.96 31.04
C TYR A 496 -28.95 10.56 29.91
N ALA A 497 -29.15 9.39 29.31
CA ALA A 497 -28.37 8.97 28.13
C ALA A 497 -28.54 9.95 26.93
N ASN A 498 -29.78 10.41 26.70
CA ASN A 498 -30.05 11.43 25.69
C ASN A 498 -29.36 12.75 26.02
N LYS A 499 -29.45 13.22 27.29
CA LYS A 499 -28.73 14.41 27.75
C LYS A 499 -27.23 14.34 27.45
N VAL A 500 -26.58 13.21 27.72
CA VAL A 500 -25.16 12.97 27.42
C VAL A 500 -24.90 12.97 25.91
N CYS A 501 -25.75 12.31 25.14
CA CYS A 501 -25.67 12.26 23.68
C CYS A 501 -25.80 13.68 23.05
N ASP A 502 -26.78 14.46 23.53
CA ASP A 502 -27.02 15.83 23.05
C ASP A 502 -25.82 16.74 23.38
N ALA A 503 -25.24 16.60 24.58
CA ALA A 503 -24.04 17.36 24.96
C ALA A 503 -22.82 17.05 24.06
N LEU A 504 -22.62 15.77 23.68
CA LEU A 504 -21.58 15.36 22.72
C LEU A 504 -21.87 15.93 21.31
N THR A 505 -23.12 15.83 20.89
CA THR A 505 -23.56 16.31 19.56
C THR A 505 -23.42 17.84 19.45
N ALA A 506 -23.70 18.59 20.51
CA ALA A 506 -23.52 20.03 20.57
C ALA A 506 -22.03 20.46 20.37
N LEU A 507 -21.09 19.57 20.68
CA LEU A 507 -19.65 19.75 20.38
C LEU A 507 -19.26 19.30 18.96
N GLY A 508 -20.22 18.95 18.10
CA GLY A 508 -19.98 18.45 16.74
C GLY A 508 -19.51 17.00 16.68
N MET A 509 -19.68 16.22 17.75
CA MET A 509 -19.30 14.81 17.81
C MET A 509 -20.44 13.90 17.38
N ARG A 510 -20.10 12.74 16.81
CA ARG A 510 -21.06 11.71 16.37
C ARG A 510 -21.38 10.78 17.53
N ALA A 511 -22.54 10.94 18.13
CA ALA A 511 -23.00 10.13 19.25
C ALA A 511 -24.38 9.51 18.94
N THR A 512 -24.63 8.33 19.46
CA THR A 512 -25.92 7.64 19.40
C THR A 512 -26.28 7.07 20.76
N VAL A 513 -27.58 6.86 21.01
CA VAL A 513 -28.05 6.18 22.22
C VAL A 513 -28.53 4.78 21.85
N ASP A 514 -28.03 3.76 22.56
CA ASP A 514 -28.55 2.39 22.44
C ASP A 514 -29.53 2.11 23.58
N SER A 515 -30.79 2.42 23.32
CA SER A 515 -31.91 2.21 24.26
C SER A 515 -32.70 0.93 23.99
N ARG A 516 -32.16 -0.02 23.23
CA ARG A 516 -32.85 -1.30 22.97
C ARG A 516 -33.11 -2.06 24.27
N ASN A 517 -34.26 -2.76 24.32
CA ASN A 517 -34.59 -3.62 25.43
C ASN A 517 -33.82 -4.95 25.37
N GLU A 518 -32.48 -4.84 25.53
CA GLU A 518 -31.55 -5.94 25.53
C GLU A 518 -30.63 -5.87 26.75
N LYS A 519 -30.02 -7.01 27.13
CA LYS A 519 -29.06 -7.05 28.23
C LYS A 519 -27.89 -6.09 28.00
N LEU A 520 -27.50 -5.35 29.04
CA LEU A 520 -26.38 -4.39 28.98
C LEU A 520 -25.10 -5.02 28.37
N GLY A 521 -24.74 -6.22 28.83
CA GLY A 521 -23.54 -6.92 28.31
C GLY A 521 -23.60 -7.23 26.81
N TYR A 522 -24.80 -7.51 26.28
CA TYR A 522 -25.00 -7.72 24.84
C TYR A 522 -24.77 -6.42 24.05
N ARG A 523 -25.41 -5.31 24.47
CA ARG A 523 -25.27 -3.99 23.83
C ARG A 523 -23.82 -3.48 23.84
N VAL A 524 -23.15 -3.62 25.00
CA VAL A 524 -21.71 -3.29 25.11
C VAL A 524 -20.86 -4.13 24.17
N ARG A 525 -21.11 -5.45 24.10
CA ARG A 525 -20.38 -6.34 23.20
C ARG A 525 -20.61 -6.00 21.72
N GLU A 526 -21.83 -5.68 21.35
CA GLU A 526 -22.15 -5.26 19.98
C GLU A 526 -21.42 -3.97 19.58
N ALA A 527 -21.43 -2.97 20.46
CA ALA A 527 -20.67 -1.73 20.25
C ALA A 527 -19.16 -1.97 20.11
N GLN A 528 -18.61 -2.93 20.85
CA GLN A 528 -17.20 -3.34 20.70
C GLN A 528 -16.93 -4.01 19.35
N LEU A 529 -17.81 -4.90 18.90
CA LEU A 529 -17.70 -5.55 17.58
C LEU A 529 -17.79 -4.54 16.43
N GLN A 530 -18.64 -3.52 16.59
CA GLN A 530 -18.76 -2.41 15.64
C GLN A 530 -17.63 -1.39 15.73
N LYS A 531 -16.62 -1.61 16.59
CA LYS A 531 -15.47 -0.73 16.77
C LYS A 531 -15.82 0.71 17.13
N VAL A 532 -16.96 0.92 17.85
CA VAL A 532 -17.30 2.26 18.36
C VAL A 532 -16.19 2.73 19.29
N THR A 533 -15.66 3.94 19.07
CA THR A 533 -14.47 4.44 19.77
C THR A 533 -14.65 4.50 21.27
N TYR A 534 -15.75 5.09 21.74
CA TYR A 534 -16.07 5.17 23.15
C TYR A 534 -17.50 4.65 23.43
N GLN A 535 -17.59 3.72 24.35
CA GLN A 535 -18.86 3.25 24.94
C GLN A 535 -19.04 3.96 26.26
N ILE A 536 -20.13 4.69 26.42
CA ILE A 536 -20.49 5.43 27.62
C ILE A 536 -21.66 4.73 28.28
N VAL A 537 -21.44 4.18 29.46
CA VAL A 537 -22.50 3.51 30.23
C VAL A 537 -23.03 4.46 31.31
N VAL A 538 -24.34 4.57 31.41
CA VAL A 538 -25.01 5.42 32.40
C VAL A 538 -26.08 4.64 33.14
N GLY A 539 -26.01 4.67 34.46
CA GLY A 539 -26.94 4.04 35.39
C GLY A 539 -27.39 5.01 36.50
N ASP A 540 -27.89 4.49 37.62
CA ASP A 540 -28.37 5.28 38.75
C ASP A 540 -27.28 6.21 39.30
N GLY A 541 -26.08 5.68 39.55
CA GLY A 541 -24.98 6.45 40.12
C GLY A 541 -24.48 7.57 39.18
N GLU A 542 -24.38 7.29 37.87
CA GLU A 542 -23.99 8.29 36.89
C GLU A 542 -25.03 9.40 36.76
N GLN A 543 -26.32 9.05 36.75
CA GLN A 543 -27.41 10.02 36.66
C GLN A 543 -27.49 10.91 37.91
N GLU A 544 -27.36 10.35 39.12
CA GLU A 544 -27.40 11.09 40.37
C GLU A 544 -26.24 12.05 40.54
N ASN A 545 -25.03 11.64 40.13
CA ASN A 545 -23.80 12.41 40.31
C ASN A 545 -23.39 13.23 39.08
N ASN A 546 -24.18 13.23 38.00
CA ASN A 546 -23.87 13.86 36.71
C ASN A 546 -22.50 13.40 36.17
N THR A 547 -22.25 12.08 36.22
CA THR A 547 -21.02 11.44 35.75
C THR A 547 -21.29 10.51 34.56
N VAL A 548 -20.25 10.01 33.94
CA VAL A 548 -20.30 9.03 32.85
C VAL A 548 -19.21 7.98 33.05
N THR A 549 -19.54 6.70 32.84
CA THR A 549 -18.56 5.61 32.87
C THR A 549 -18.15 5.28 31.42
N ILE A 550 -16.90 5.53 31.08
CA ILE A 550 -16.35 5.50 29.74
C ILE A 550 -15.49 4.27 29.56
N ARG A 551 -15.69 3.54 28.47
CA ARG A 551 -14.82 2.46 28.01
C ARG A 551 -14.32 2.78 26.60
N GLN A 552 -13.02 2.71 26.40
CA GLN A 552 -12.39 2.89 25.09
C GLN A 552 -12.36 1.57 24.32
N SER A 553 -12.62 1.62 23.02
CA SER A 553 -12.51 0.46 22.12
C SER A 553 -11.11 -0.20 22.22
N GLY A 554 -11.09 -1.54 22.27
CA GLY A 554 -9.85 -2.31 22.43
C GLY A 554 -9.30 -2.36 23.87
N LYS A 555 -9.84 -1.61 24.82
CA LYS A 555 -9.44 -1.65 26.25
C LYS A 555 -10.48 -2.36 27.11
N LYS A 556 -10.00 -3.03 28.18
CA LYS A 556 -10.89 -3.70 29.16
C LYS A 556 -11.31 -2.76 30.27
N ASP A 557 -10.47 -1.80 30.61
CA ASP A 557 -10.69 -0.89 31.72
C ASP A 557 -11.70 0.19 31.38
N SER A 558 -12.41 0.67 32.39
CA SER A 558 -13.33 1.81 32.30
C SER A 558 -12.95 2.86 33.32
N VAL A 559 -13.29 4.11 33.04
CA VAL A 559 -13.06 5.26 33.91
C VAL A 559 -14.37 6.02 34.07
N THR A 560 -14.67 6.47 35.30
CA THR A 560 -15.82 7.35 35.58
C THR A 560 -15.31 8.77 35.75
N LEU A 561 -15.91 9.71 35.02
CA LEU A 561 -15.61 11.14 35.04
C LEU A 561 -16.91 11.93 35.22
N SER A 562 -16.82 13.18 35.69
CA SER A 562 -17.96 14.09 35.54
C SER A 562 -18.24 14.33 34.06
N LEU A 563 -19.48 14.66 33.73
CA LEU A 563 -19.86 14.91 32.32
C LEU A 563 -19.00 16.03 31.72
N ASP A 564 -18.77 17.10 32.47
CA ASP A 564 -17.98 18.25 31.99
C ASP A 564 -16.50 17.89 31.72
N GLU A 565 -15.87 17.10 32.61
CA GLU A 565 -14.50 16.59 32.42
C GLU A 565 -14.42 15.67 31.20
N ALA A 566 -15.41 14.82 31.01
CA ALA A 566 -15.47 13.92 29.86
C ALA A 566 -15.59 14.70 28.53
N LEU A 567 -16.48 15.69 28.49
CA LEU A 567 -16.65 16.56 27.30
C LEU A 567 -15.38 17.35 26.98
N ALA A 568 -14.74 17.93 28.01
CA ALA A 568 -13.47 18.65 27.84
C ALA A 568 -12.35 17.73 27.32
N LYS A 569 -12.24 16.51 27.87
CA LYS A 569 -11.29 15.49 27.42
C LYS A 569 -11.52 15.13 25.94
N PHE A 570 -12.74 14.80 25.55
CA PHE A 570 -13.06 14.40 24.18
C PHE A 570 -12.83 15.54 23.18
N LYS A 571 -13.19 16.77 23.57
CA LYS A 571 -12.91 17.94 22.76
C LYS A 571 -11.41 18.12 22.52
N ALA A 572 -10.60 18.00 23.57
CA ALA A 572 -9.13 18.08 23.44
C ALA A 572 -8.56 16.95 22.55
N GLU A 573 -9.08 15.72 22.65
CA GLU A 573 -8.66 14.61 21.78
C GLU A 573 -8.95 14.88 20.30
N VAL A 574 -10.12 15.45 19.99
CA VAL A 574 -10.49 15.79 18.60
C VAL A 574 -9.66 16.98 18.09
N ASP A 575 -9.58 18.06 18.87
CA ASP A 575 -8.87 19.28 18.47
C ASP A 575 -7.36 19.04 18.23
N ASN A 576 -6.74 18.23 19.09
CA ASN A 576 -5.32 17.87 19.02
C ASN A 576 -5.05 16.64 18.13
N LYS A 577 -6.06 16.03 17.54
CA LYS A 577 -5.94 14.79 16.74
C LYS A 577 -5.15 13.69 17.46
N THR A 578 -5.45 13.50 18.75
CA THR A 578 -4.71 12.59 19.64
C THR A 578 -4.81 11.14 19.14
N LEU A 579 -3.67 10.46 19.05
CA LEU A 579 -3.59 9.03 18.79
C LEU A 579 -3.76 8.22 20.08
N PHE A 580 -4.33 7.01 19.97
CA PHE A 580 -4.44 6.11 21.12
C PHE A 580 -3.05 5.58 21.53
N GLY A 581 -2.78 5.61 22.84
CA GLY A 581 -1.57 5.02 23.40
C GLY A 581 -0.34 5.95 23.47
N LYS A 582 -0.54 7.23 23.18
CA LYS A 582 0.48 8.26 23.45
C LYS A 582 0.09 9.14 24.61
#